data_d0ee46fd5d36af2e1c4120bd5a2e3232
#
_entry.id   d0ee46fd5d36af2e1c4120bd5a2e3232
#
_cell.length_a   1.000
_cell.length_b   1.000
_cell.length_c   1.000
_cell.angle_alpha   90.00
_cell.angle_beta   90.00
_cell.angle_gamma   90.00
#
_symmetry.space_group_name_H-M   'P 1'
#
loop_
_entity.id
_entity.type
_entity.pdbx_description
1 polymer ?
#
loop_
_entity_poly.entity_id
_entity_poly.type
_entity_poly.pdbx_seq_one_letter_code
_entity_poly.pdbx_strand_id
1 'polypeptide(L)'
;FDLSKDALKHASKTDKSTQYVLSSIFHLPIEDESCDVAVTCFAPAATEELQRILKPGGKFIFVTPGPKHLFEMKAVLYDTPYENIMEDINTNLTLIQDDMIENTATLDQKTLYQLFQMTQYAYKTSIEDKQRLLKIPTLDLTCQFRIRVYEKTSM
;
A
#
# COMPACT_ATOMS: atom_id res chain seq x y z
N PHE A 1 7.68 -0.68 10.01
CA PHE A 1 6.73 -0.14 10.99
C PHE A 1 5.33 -0.57 10.60
N ASP A 2 4.50 -0.95 11.56
CA ASP A 2 3.10 -1.30 11.34
C ASP A 2 2.33 -1.14 12.66
N LEU A 3 1.00 -0.99 12.59
CA LEU A 3 0.10 -0.99 13.75
C LEU A 3 -0.39 -2.41 14.10
N SER A 4 -0.21 -3.39 13.20
CA SER A 4 -0.60 -4.77 13.41
C SER A 4 0.49 -5.55 14.14
N LYS A 5 0.32 -5.75 15.44
CA LYS A 5 1.23 -6.55 16.28
C LYS A 5 1.39 -7.97 15.73
N ASP A 6 0.32 -8.58 15.25
CA ASP A 6 0.36 -9.96 14.76
C ASP A 6 1.10 -10.08 13.42
N ALA A 7 0.93 -9.11 12.51
CA ALA A 7 1.69 -9.04 11.27
C ALA A 7 3.18 -8.90 11.53
N LEU A 8 3.58 -7.95 12.41
CA LEU A 8 4.98 -7.75 12.79
C LEU A 8 5.57 -8.98 13.47
N LYS A 9 4.83 -9.65 14.36
CA LYS A 9 5.26 -10.89 15.01
C LYS A 9 5.47 -12.02 14.01
N HIS A 10 4.63 -12.11 12.97
CA HIS A 10 4.80 -13.11 11.91
C HIS A 10 6.02 -12.78 11.06
N ALA A 11 6.13 -11.54 10.57
CA ALA A 11 7.26 -11.08 9.77
C ALA A 11 8.61 -11.27 10.49
N SER A 12 8.70 -10.92 11.77
CA SER A 12 9.92 -11.08 12.59
C SER A 12 10.34 -12.52 12.82
N LYS A 13 9.46 -13.49 12.63
CA LYS A 13 9.82 -14.93 12.66
C LYS A 13 10.45 -15.38 11.34
N THR A 14 10.01 -14.80 10.23
CA THR A 14 10.44 -15.18 8.88
C THR A 14 11.76 -14.52 8.50
N ASP A 15 11.89 -13.23 8.82
CA ASP A 15 13.13 -12.46 8.56
C ASP A 15 13.69 -11.94 9.89
N LYS A 16 14.95 -12.29 10.17
CA LYS A 16 15.71 -11.90 11.36
C LYS A 16 16.66 -10.73 11.14
N SER A 17 16.86 -10.34 9.89
CA SER A 17 17.78 -9.24 9.52
C SER A 17 17.14 -7.87 9.64
N THR A 18 15.80 -7.81 9.62
CA THR A 18 15.03 -6.57 9.67
C THR A 18 14.55 -6.28 11.11
N GLN A 19 14.57 -5.01 11.48
CA GLN A 19 13.94 -4.53 12.71
C GLN A 19 12.46 -4.24 12.48
N TYR A 20 11.61 -4.86 13.28
CA TYR A 20 10.16 -4.70 13.23
C TYR A 20 9.67 -3.89 14.42
N VAL A 21 8.99 -2.77 14.17
CA VAL A 21 8.58 -1.82 15.20
C VAL A 21 7.08 -1.57 15.13
N LEU A 22 6.39 -1.77 16.26
CA LEU A 22 4.99 -1.41 16.43
C LEU A 22 4.90 0.09 16.73
N SER A 23 4.55 0.88 15.73
CA SER A 23 4.45 2.33 15.85
C SER A 23 3.50 2.92 14.84
N SER A 24 2.94 4.09 15.16
CA SER A 24 2.25 4.93 14.19
C SER A 24 3.28 5.55 13.23
N ILE A 25 2.91 5.63 11.94
CA ILE A 25 3.73 6.32 10.93
C ILE A 25 3.82 7.83 11.15
N PHE A 26 2.92 8.40 11.95
CA PHE A 26 2.91 9.83 12.30
C PHE A 26 3.81 10.16 13.49
N HIS A 27 4.46 9.17 14.08
CA HIS A 27 5.34 9.34 15.24
C HIS A 27 6.32 8.18 15.29
N LEU A 28 7.34 8.22 14.47
CA LEU A 28 8.32 7.14 14.32
C LEU A 28 9.45 7.29 15.36
N PRO A 29 9.85 6.21 16.05
CA PRO A 29 11.00 6.21 16.93
C PRO A 29 12.32 6.17 16.13
N ILE A 30 12.51 7.16 15.28
CA ILE A 30 13.64 7.34 14.39
C ILE A 30 14.19 8.74 14.62
N GLU A 31 15.51 8.87 14.65
CA GLU A 31 16.19 10.16 14.80
C GLU A 31 15.97 11.04 13.55
N ASP A 32 16.03 12.35 13.75
CA ASP A 32 15.97 13.32 12.67
C ASP A 32 17.12 13.08 11.68
N GLU A 33 16.84 13.26 10.38
CA GLU A 33 17.83 13.18 9.31
C GLU A 33 18.73 11.93 9.35
N SER A 34 18.16 10.77 9.72
CA SER A 34 18.90 9.52 9.86
C SER A 34 18.63 8.51 8.74
N CYS A 35 17.55 8.68 7.96
CA CYS A 35 17.15 7.76 6.90
C CYS A 35 17.62 8.20 5.52
N ASP A 36 18.24 7.30 4.77
CA ASP A 36 18.58 7.50 3.36
C ASP A 36 17.37 7.29 2.46
N VAL A 37 16.52 6.31 2.83
CA VAL A 37 15.31 5.95 2.07
C VAL A 37 14.17 5.59 3.03
N ALA A 38 12.98 6.11 2.74
CA ALA A 38 11.73 5.66 3.35
C ALA A 38 10.80 5.10 2.28
N VAL A 39 10.09 4.02 2.60
CA VAL A 39 9.13 3.38 1.67
C VAL A 39 7.79 3.22 2.36
N THR A 40 6.71 3.62 1.69
CA THR A 40 5.34 3.40 2.14
C THR A 40 4.55 2.70 1.04
N CYS A 41 3.92 1.56 1.37
CA CYS A 41 3.10 0.78 0.46
C CYS A 41 1.67 0.71 0.99
N PHE A 42 0.70 1.22 0.24
CA PHE A 42 -0.74 1.19 0.54
C PHE A 42 -1.13 1.74 1.92
N ALA A 43 -0.31 2.64 2.46
CA ALA A 43 -0.57 3.35 3.70
C ALA A 43 -0.50 4.87 3.46
N PRO A 44 -1.07 5.70 4.35
CA PRO A 44 -0.97 7.16 4.23
C PRO A 44 0.48 7.64 4.21
N ALA A 45 0.73 8.79 3.58
CA ALA A 45 2.02 9.45 3.64
C ALA A 45 2.04 10.44 4.82
N ALA A 46 2.81 10.16 5.86
CA ALA A 46 3.04 11.06 6.98
C ALA A 46 4.12 12.09 6.59
N THR A 47 3.77 13.06 5.76
CA THR A 47 4.72 13.93 5.06
C THR A 47 5.62 14.76 5.98
N GLU A 48 5.10 15.22 7.11
CA GLU A 48 5.87 15.94 8.12
C GLU A 48 6.94 15.05 8.77
N GLU A 49 6.54 13.82 9.12
CA GLU A 49 7.44 12.85 9.73
C GLU A 49 8.50 12.36 8.73
N LEU A 50 8.11 12.15 7.47
CA LEU A 50 9.04 11.83 6.40
C LEU A 50 10.07 12.96 6.17
N GLN A 51 9.61 14.21 6.21
CA GLN A 51 10.49 15.36 6.13
C GLN A 51 11.50 15.41 7.30
N ARG A 52 11.07 15.02 8.50
CA ARG A 52 11.93 14.97 9.69
C ARG A 52 13.00 13.89 9.60
N ILE A 53 12.61 12.64 9.28
CA ILE A 53 13.52 11.48 9.36
C ILE A 53 14.47 11.34 8.18
N LEU A 54 14.11 11.85 6.99
CA LEU A 54 14.96 11.76 5.81
C LEU A 54 16.15 12.70 5.92
N LYS A 55 17.33 12.21 5.54
CA LYS A 55 18.52 13.03 5.32
C LYS A 55 18.30 14.01 4.17
N PRO A 56 19.04 15.14 4.11
CA PRO A 56 19.15 15.92 2.87
C PRO A 56 19.58 15.01 1.70
N GLY A 57 18.85 15.04 0.58
CA GLY A 57 19.03 14.12 -0.54
C GLY A 57 18.43 12.72 -0.34
N GLY A 58 17.87 12.43 0.82
CA GLY A 58 17.16 11.19 1.10
C GLY A 58 15.87 11.06 0.29
N LYS A 59 15.44 9.82 0.01
CA LYS A 59 14.32 9.53 -0.90
C LYS A 59 13.13 8.92 -0.18
N PHE A 60 11.95 9.36 -0.56
CA PHE A 60 10.69 8.73 -0.16
C PHE A 60 10.06 8.04 -1.36
N ILE A 61 9.87 6.72 -1.26
CA ILE A 61 9.19 5.91 -2.27
C ILE A 61 7.76 5.66 -1.80
N PHE A 62 6.80 6.15 -2.55
CA PHE A 62 5.38 6.05 -2.24
C PHE A 62 4.67 5.18 -3.26
N VAL A 63 4.22 3.99 -2.82
CA VAL A 63 3.49 3.03 -3.64
C VAL A 63 2.02 3.07 -3.30
N THR A 64 1.19 3.39 -4.30
CA THR A 64 -0.27 3.45 -4.17
C THR A 64 -0.94 2.60 -5.25
N PRO A 65 -2.20 2.16 -5.04
CA PRO A 65 -2.94 1.49 -6.10
C PRO A 65 -3.18 2.46 -7.26
N GLY A 66 -2.98 1.97 -8.48
CA GLY A 66 -3.40 2.67 -9.69
C GLY A 66 -4.93 2.61 -9.90
N PRO A 67 -5.48 3.35 -10.88
CA PRO A 67 -6.93 3.41 -11.12
C PRO A 67 -7.56 2.03 -11.30
N LYS A 68 -6.92 1.15 -12.05
CA LYS A 68 -7.44 -0.19 -12.38
C LYS A 68 -7.01 -1.29 -11.40
N HIS A 69 -6.28 -0.95 -10.34
CA HIS A 69 -5.85 -1.96 -9.37
C HIS A 69 -7.04 -2.72 -8.77
N LEU A 70 -7.07 -4.04 -8.97
CA LEU A 70 -8.12 -4.98 -8.54
C LEU A 70 -9.54 -4.60 -9.06
N PHE A 71 -9.62 -4.00 -10.25
CA PHE A 71 -10.91 -3.56 -10.81
C PHE A 71 -11.85 -4.75 -11.05
N GLU A 72 -11.34 -5.88 -11.51
CA GLU A 72 -12.13 -7.10 -11.78
C GLU A 72 -12.75 -7.65 -10.47
N MET A 73 -12.04 -7.59 -9.35
CA MET A 73 -12.60 -7.95 -8.05
C MET A 73 -13.77 -7.03 -7.69
N LYS A 74 -13.65 -5.72 -7.93
CA LYS A 74 -14.76 -4.77 -7.69
C LYS A 74 -15.94 -5.04 -8.62
N ALA A 75 -15.69 -5.47 -9.86
CA ALA A 75 -16.74 -5.81 -10.82
C ALA A 75 -17.52 -7.08 -10.40
N VAL A 76 -16.91 -7.98 -9.66
CA VAL A 76 -17.62 -9.11 -9.04
C VAL A 76 -18.43 -8.68 -7.82
N LEU A 77 -17.87 -7.79 -7.00
CA LEU A 77 -18.47 -7.37 -5.72
C LEU A 77 -19.60 -6.35 -5.89
N TYR A 78 -19.50 -5.43 -6.85
CA TYR A 78 -20.38 -4.27 -6.96
C TYR A 78 -21.08 -4.22 -8.32
N ASP A 79 -22.34 -3.88 -8.32
CA ASP A 79 -23.12 -3.70 -9.56
C ASP A 79 -22.62 -2.52 -10.40
N THR A 80 -22.03 -1.51 -9.74
CA THR A 80 -21.35 -0.38 -10.38
C THR A 80 -19.92 -0.28 -9.88
N PRO A 81 -18.97 -0.98 -10.52
CA PRO A 81 -17.57 -0.94 -10.14
C PRO A 81 -16.97 0.46 -10.43
N TYR A 82 -16.00 0.84 -9.64
CA TYR A 82 -15.35 2.15 -9.75
C TYR A 82 -13.82 2.01 -9.76
N GLU A 83 -13.15 2.89 -10.46
CA GLU A 83 -11.69 2.99 -10.45
C GLU A 83 -11.21 3.62 -9.14
N ASN A 84 -9.95 3.33 -8.76
CA ASN A 84 -9.35 4.00 -7.62
C ASN A 84 -9.05 5.47 -7.96
N ILE A 85 -9.29 6.35 -7.02
CA ILE A 85 -8.91 7.76 -7.13
C ILE A 85 -7.42 7.86 -6.77
N MET A 86 -6.66 8.49 -7.66
CA MET A 86 -5.26 8.81 -7.39
C MET A 86 -5.17 10.21 -6.80
N GLU A 87 -4.78 10.27 -5.53
CA GLU A 87 -4.59 11.53 -4.83
C GLU A 87 -3.10 11.91 -4.82
N ASP A 88 -2.82 13.19 -5.00
CA ASP A 88 -1.48 13.73 -4.78
C ASP A 88 -1.32 14.08 -3.30
N ILE A 89 -0.10 13.92 -2.80
CA ILE A 89 0.23 14.28 -1.42
C ILE A 89 0.68 15.73 -1.34
N ASN A 90 0.23 16.42 -0.30
CA ASN A 90 0.76 17.74 0.05
C ASN A 90 2.07 17.54 0.84
N THR A 91 3.19 17.94 0.25
CA THR A 91 4.52 17.72 0.84
C THR A 91 5.51 18.78 0.37
N ASN A 92 6.52 19.05 1.18
CA ASN A 92 7.68 19.88 0.83
C ASN A 92 8.80 19.07 0.14
N LEU A 93 8.62 17.76 -0.05
CA LEU A 93 9.55 16.93 -0.80
C LEU A 93 9.36 17.17 -2.31
N THR A 94 10.44 17.08 -3.07
CA THR A 94 10.41 17.27 -4.53
C THR A 94 10.11 15.95 -5.22
N LEU A 95 9.04 15.88 -6.02
CA LEU A 95 8.75 14.72 -6.86
C LEU A 95 9.80 14.62 -7.98
N ILE A 96 10.54 13.49 -8.04
CA ILE A 96 11.60 13.25 -9.03
C ILE A 96 11.27 12.11 -10.00
N GLN A 97 10.30 11.25 -9.65
CA GLN A 97 9.88 10.14 -10.52
C GLN A 97 8.42 9.79 -10.23
N ASP A 98 7.65 9.46 -11.28
CA ASP A 98 6.24 9.05 -11.20
C ASP A 98 5.97 8.02 -12.28
N ASP A 99 5.88 6.75 -11.89
CA ASP A 99 5.70 5.62 -12.79
C ASP A 99 4.40 4.86 -12.50
N MET A 100 3.82 4.30 -13.56
CA MET A 100 2.72 3.34 -13.48
C MET A 100 3.22 1.96 -13.90
N ILE A 101 3.06 0.97 -13.02
CA ILE A 101 3.39 -0.43 -13.31
C ILE A 101 2.10 -1.24 -13.29
N GLU A 102 1.94 -2.12 -14.29
CA GLU A 102 0.78 -2.98 -14.42
C GLU A 102 1.21 -4.41 -14.73
N ASN A 103 0.60 -5.36 -14.02
CA ASN A 103 0.72 -6.79 -14.25
C ASN A 103 -0.65 -7.46 -14.07
N THR A 104 -0.84 -8.62 -14.66
CA THR A 104 -2.02 -9.46 -14.44
C THR A 104 -1.64 -10.66 -13.58
N ALA A 105 -2.48 -10.99 -12.59
CA ALA A 105 -2.34 -12.18 -11.76
C ALA A 105 -3.62 -13.00 -11.81
N THR A 106 -3.50 -14.29 -12.16
CA THR A 106 -4.61 -15.26 -12.09
C THR A 106 -4.64 -15.89 -10.71
N LEU A 107 -5.70 -15.67 -9.95
CA LEU A 107 -5.86 -16.22 -8.60
C LEU A 107 -6.95 -17.27 -8.56
N ASP A 108 -6.71 -18.36 -7.83
CA ASP A 108 -7.74 -19.32 -7.46
C ASP A 108 -8.69 -18.74 -6.39
N GLN A 109 -9.82 -19.39 -6.19
CA GLN A 109 -10.86 -18.96 -5.25
C GLN A 109 -10.31 -18.69 -3.84
N LYS A 110 -9.44 -19.56 -3.33
CA LYS A 110 -8.88 -19.44 -1.98
C LYS A 110 -8.00 -18.21 -1.84
N THR A 111 -7.06 -18.04 -2.76
CA THR A 111 -6.12 -16.92 -2.78
C THR A 111 -6.84 -15.60 -3.04
N LEU A 112 -7.84 -15.61 -3.94
CA LEU A 112 -8.70 -14.47 -4.22
C LEU A 112 -9.45 -13.99 -2.96
N TYR A 113 -10.01 -14.93 -2.19
CA TYR A 113 -10.70 -14.60 -0.94
C TYR A 113 -9.74 -14.08 0.14
N GLN A 114 -8.54 -14.66 0.24
CA GLN A 114 -7.51 -14.16 1.15
C GLN A 114 -7.07 -12.74 0.80
N LEU A 115 -6.85 -12.46 -0.50
CA LEU A 115 -6.55 -11.12 -0.98
C LEU A 115 -7.69 -10.15 -0.65
N PHE A 116 -8.94 -10.53 -0.90
CA PHE A 116 -10.11 -9.72 -0.55
C PHE A 116 -10.12 -9.34 0.93
N GLN A 117 -9.83 -10.29 1.83
CA GLN A 117 -9.79 -10.04 3.28
C GLN A 117 -8.71 -9.02 3.70
N MET A 118 -7.66 -8.86 2.90
CA MET A 118 -6.60 -7.87 3.15
C MET A 118 -6.97 -6.46 2.65
N THR A 119 -8.03 -6.34 1.85
CA THR A 119 -8.46 -5.05 1.31
C THR A 119 -9.46 -4.35 2.22
N GLN A 120 -9.58 -3.02 2.08
CA GLN A 120 -10.64 -2.26 2.74
C GLN A 120 -12.06 -2.67 2.28
N TYR A 121 -12.20 -3.35 1.16
CA TYR A 121 -13.50 -3.84 0.66
C TYR A 121 -14.11 -4.86 1.61
N ALA A 122 -13.29 -5.66 2.31
CA ALA A 122 -13.76 -6.66 3.26
C ALA A 122 -14.66 -6.09 4.37
N TYR A 123 -14.43 -4.83 4.75
CA TYR A 123 -15.21 -4.15 5.79
C TYR A 123 -16.44 -3.42 5.26
N LYS A 124 -16.47 -3.07 3.96
CA LYS A 124 -17.53 -2.26 3.34
C LYS A 124 -18.53 -3.09 2.54
N THR A 125 -18.19 -4.33 2.21
CA THR A 125 -18.98 -5.21 1.34
C THR A 125 -20.02 -5.99 2.14
N SER A 126 -21.26 -6.07 1.63
CA SER A 126 -22.32 -6.88 2.22
C SER A 126 -21.99 -8.37 2.25
N ILE A 127 -22.70 -9.16 3.07
CA ILE A 127 -22.51 -10.61 3.12
C ILE A 127 -22.90 -11.24 1.77
N GLU A 128 -23.95 -10.73 1.13
CA GLU A 128 -24.46 -11.22 -0.16
C GLU A 128 -23.44 -11.01 -1.28
N ASP A 129 -22.82 -9.82 -1.35
CA ASP A 129 -21.81 -9.51 -2.35
C ASP A 129 -20.52 -10.31 -2.14
N LYS A 130 -20.14 -10.57 -0.88
CA LYS A 130 -19.03 -11.50 -0.55
C LYS A 130 -19.27 -12.91 -1.10
N GLN A 131 -20.52 -13.38 -1.09
CA GLN A 131 -20.87 -14.68 -1.64
C GLN A 131 -20.69 -14.76 -3.17
N ARG A 132 -20.77 -13.62 -3.88
CA ARG A 132 -20.47 -13.58 -5.32
C ARG A 132 -19.00 -13.96 -5.55
N LEU A 133 -18.09 -13.42 -4.78
CA LEU A 133 -16.66 -13.73 -4.90
C LEU A 133 -16.35 -15.20 -4.61
N LEU A 134 -17.05 -15.81 -3.64
CA LEU A 134 -16.88 -17.22 -3.27
C LEU A 134 -17.39 -18.20 -4.34
N LYS A 135 -18.10 -17.73 -5.37
CA LYS A 135 -18.55 -18.55 -6.50
C LYS A 135 -17.59 -18.53 -7.68
N ILE A 136 -16.58 -17.66 -7.64
CA ILE A 136 -15.59 -17.51 -8.71
C ILE A 136 -14.47 -18.53 -8.51
N PRO A 137 -14.28 -19.50 -9.42
CA PRO A 137 -13.23 -20.51 -9.26
C PRO A 137 -11.84 -19.93 -9.48
N THR A 138 -11.70 -19.02 -10.46
CA THR A 138 -10.47 -18.30 -10.79
C THR A 138 -10.81 -16.91 -11.31
N LEU A 139 -9.97 -15.93 -11.07
CA LEU A 139 -10.14 -14.57 -11.57
C LEU A 139 -8.78 -14.00 -11.98
N ASP A 140 -8.74 -13.43 -13.17
CA ASP A 140 -7.62 -12.60 -13.61
C ASP A 140 -7.80 -11.20 -13.02
N LEU A 141 -6.78 -10.71 -12.33
CA LEU A 141 -6.78 -9.43 -11.65
C LEU A 141 -5.73 -8.51 -12.23
N THR A 142 -6.11 -7.29 -12.53
CA THR A 142 -5.17 -6.22 -12.83
C THR A 142 -4.50 -5.74 -11.54
N CYS A 143 -3.19 -5.94 -11.46
CA CYS A 143 -2.34 -5.42 -10.40
C CYS A 143 -1.64 -4.16 -10.90
N GLN A 144 -2.24 -3.00 -10.69
CA GLN A 144 -1.72 -1.72 -11.14
C GLN A 144 -1.26 -0.87 -9.96
N PHE A 145 -0.02 -0.38 -10.02
CA PHE A 145 0.61 0.39 -8.95
C PHE A 145 1.17 1.70 -9.51
N ARG A 146 0.93 2.81 -8.80
CA ARG A 146 1.64 4.07 -9.03
C ARG A 146 2.80 4.14 -8.05
N ILE A 147 4.01 4.31 -8.56
CA ILE A 147 5.24 4.43 -7.77
C ILE A 147 5.78 5.85 -7.96
N ARG A 148 5.77 6.63 -6.89
CA ARG A 148 6.31 7.98 -6.87
C ARG A 148 7.55 8.03 -6.00
N VAL A 149 8.58 8.69 -6.50
CA VAL A 149 9.80 8.94 -5.74
C VAL A 149 9.93 10.44 -5.49
N TYR A 150 10.03 10.79 -4.25
CA TYR A 150 10.26 12.15 -3.78
C TYR A 150 11.66 12.25 -3.17
N GLU A 151 12.26 13.42 -3.25
CA GLU A 151 13.57 13.71 -2.66
C GLU A 151 13.46 14.87 -1.68
N LYS A 152 14.11 14.76 -0.53
CA LYS A 152 14.30 15.86 0.39
C LYS A 152 15.42 16.74 -0.13
N THR A 153 15.07 17.92 -0.67
CA THR A 153 16.06 18.90 -1.11
C THR A 153 16.80 19.51 0.09
N SER A 154 18.10 19.71 -0.06
CA SER A 154 18.88 20.48 0.91
C SER A 154 18.36 21.92 0.93
N MET A 155 18.01 22.40 2.10
CA MET A 155 17.80 23.85 2.32
C MET A 155 19.12 24.57 2.35
#